data_4f78ac811279f7ed547587e08f33031e
#
_entry.id   4f78ac811279f7ed547587e08f33031e
#
_cell.length_a   1.000
_cell.length_b   1.000
_cell.length_c   1.000
_cell.angle_alpha   90.00
_cell.angle_beta   90.00
_cell.angle_gamma   90.00
#
_symmetry.space_group_name_H-M   'P 1'
#
loop_
_entity.id
_entity.type
_entity.pdbx_description
1 polymer ?
#
loop_
_entity_poly.entity_id
_entity_poly.type
_entity_poly.pdbx_seq_one_letter_code
_entity_poly.pdbx_strand_id
1 'polypeptide(L)'
;MQVGRSVIEFVHFYKVPLEDLIVVYDDMDIEISHVRVRKSGSPGTHNGMKSIVNILADDRFPRVRVGIGKPVYEEDIINYVIGPIPEEEVSGLNQGVEKAKDAIVEILTNGIDSAMNKFN
;
A
#
# COMPACT_ATOMS: atom_id res chain seq x y z
N MET A 1 14.76 7.23 -3.67
CA MET A 1 14.28 5.83 -3.71
C MET A 1 14.04 5.41 -5.16
N GLN A 2 14.46 4.21 -5.53
CA GLN A 2 14.45 3.75 -6.92
C GLN A 2 13.40 2.68 -7.25
N VAL A 3 12.45 2.45 -6.33
CA VAL A 3 11.41 1.45 -6.53
C VAL A 3 10.55 1.73 -7.77
N GLY A 4 10.27 3.01 -8.06
CA GLY A 4 9.51 3.38 -9.26
C GLY A 4 10.19 2.97 -10.56
N ARG A 5 11.53 3.02 -10.59
CA ARG A 5 12.31 2.59 -11.76
C ARG A 5 12.13 1.10 -12.04
N SER A 6 12.18 0.28 -11.00
CA SER A 6 11.94 -1.16 -11.14
C SER A 6 10.51 -1.45 -11.59
N VAL A 7 9.54 -0.75 -11.04
CA VAL A 7 8.14 -0.90 -11.42
C VAL A 7 7.91 -0.53 -12.88
N ILE A 8 8.46 0.61 -13.35
CA ILE A 8 8.24 1.05 -14.72
C ILE A 8 8.89 0.11 -15.74
N GLU A 9 10.07 -0.41 -15.43
CA GLU A 9 10.74 -1.39 -16.30
C GLU A 9 9.85 -2.63 -16.47
N PHE A 10 9.29 -3.13 -15.38
CA PHE A 10 8.41 -4.30 -15.38
C PHE A 10 7.11 -4.04 -16.16
N VAL A 11 6.48 -2.90 -15.88
CA VAL A 11 5.23 -2.49 -16.53
C VAL A 11 5.42 -2.35 -18.04
N HIS A 12 6.53 -1.73 -18.48
CA HIS A 12 6.82 -1.55 -19.90
C HIS A 12 7.19 -2.87 -20.58
N PHE A 13 8.01 -3.69 -19.94
CA PHE A 13 8.45 -4.96 -20.53
C PHE A 13 7.28 -5.89 -20.80
N TYR A 14 6.36 -6.02 -19.83
CA TYR A 14 5.19 -6.90 -19.95
C TYR A 14 3.95 -6.20 -20.51
N LYS A 15 4.04 -4.91 -20.82
CA LYS A 15 2.93 -4.11 -21.34
C LYS A 15 1.69 -4.18 -20.44
N VAL A 16 1.91 -4.06 -19.13
CA VAL A 16 0.84 -4.15 -18.12
C VAL A 16 -0.01 -2.88 -18.15
N PRO A 17 -1.33 -2.97 -18.36
CA PRO A 17 -2.21 -1.81 -18.15
C PRO A 17 -2.15 -1.36 -16.70
N LEU A 18 -2.26 -0.05 -16.44
CA LEU A 18 -2.18 0.46 -15.06
C LEU A 18 -3.28 -0.07 -14.16
N GLU A 19 -4.46 -0.35 -14.71
CA GLU A 19 -5.56 -0.96 -13.95
C GLU A 19 -5.23 -2.38 -13.45
N ASP A 20 -4.23 -3.04 -14.04
CA ASP A 20 -3.78 -4.38 -13.64
C ASP A 20 -2.56 -4.34 -12.71
N LEU A 21 -2.07 -3.15 -12.38
CA LEU A 21 -0.97 -2.95 -11.44
C LEU A 21 -1.57 -2.74 -10.05
N ILE A 22 -1.27 -3.64 -9.11
CA ILE A 22 -1.68 -3.48 -7.70
C ILE A 22 -0.44 -3.24 -6.87
N VAL A 23 -0.38 -2.09 -6.21
CA VAL A 23 0.72 -1.76 -5.31
C VAL A 23 0.23 -1.86 -3.87
N VAL A 24 0.96 -2.63 -3.06
CA VAL A 24 0.67 -2.81 -1.64
C VAL A 24 1.74 -2.08 -0.84
N TYR A 25 1.34 -1.22 0.08
CA TYR A 25 2.29 -0.44 0.86
C TYR A 25 1.74 -0.06 2.24
N ASP A 26 2.66 0.28 3.14
CA ASP A 26 2.35 0.69 4.50
C ASP A 26 1.81 2.12 4.57
N ASP A 27 0.94 2.39 5.54
CA ASP A 27 0.35 3.71 5.72
C ASP A 27 0.19 4.03 7.20
N MET A 28 0.87 5.10 7.64
CA MET A 28 0.79 5.58 9.03
C MET A 28 -0.54 6.24 9.36
N ASP A 29 -1.31 6.68 8.36
CA ASP A 29 -2.61 7.33 8.57
C ASP A 29 -3.74 6.32 8.76
N ILE A 30 -3.45 5.04 8.65
CA ILE A 30 -4.41 3.96 8.86
C ILE A 30 -4.02 3.19 10.11
N GLU A 31 -5.01 2.89 10.95
CA GLU A 31 -4.80 2.13 12.18
C GLU A 31 -4.27 0.72 11.87
N ILE A 32 -3.46 0.20 12.79
CA ILE A 32 -3.01 -1.19 12.75
C ILE A 32 -4.21 -2.12 12.64
N SER A 33 -4.08 -3.20 11.91
CA SER A 33 -5.11 -4.20 11.60
C SER A 33 -6.14 -3.78 10.54
N HIS A 34 -6.06 -2.56 10.04
CA HIS A 34 -6.96 -2.05 9.00
C HIS A 34 -6.25 -1.92 7.66
N VAL A 35 -7.02 -2.00 6.58
CA VAL A 35 -6.54 -1.75 5.22
C VAL A 35 -7.48 -0.79 4.50
N ARG A 36 -6.97 -0.15 3.45
CA ARG A 36 -7.76 0.66 2.53
C ARG A 36 -7.42 0.28 1.09
N VAL A 37 -8.44 0.06 0.30
CA VAL A 37 -8.32 -0.24 -1.13
C VAL A 37 -8.75 0.99 -1.91
N ARG A 38 -7.96 1.40 -2.92
CA ARG A 38 -8.26 2.54 -3.78
C ARG A 38 -7.90 2.23 -5.23
N LYS A 39 -8.64 2.82 -6.16
CA LYS A 39 -8.37 2.71 -7.60
C LYS A 39 -7.25 3.64 -8.05
N SER A 40 -7.08 4.76 -7.35
CA SER A 40 -6.17 5.83 -7.71
C SER A 40 -5.91 6.70 -6.49
N GLY A 41 -5.02 7.63 -6.61
CA GLY A 41 -4.79 8.64 -5.57
C GLY A 41 -3.34 9.07 -5.46
N SER A 42 -3.13 10.17 -4.73
CA SER A 42 -1.80 10.71 -4.49
C SER A 42 -0.98 9.76 -3.60
N PRO A 43 0.36 9.86 -3.65
CA PRO A 43 1.22 9.02 -2.82
C PRO A 43 1.22 9.42 -1.33
N GLY A 44 0.63 10.55 -0.96
CA GLY A 44 0.72 11.07 0.40
C GLY A 44 2.17 11.31 0.79
N THR A 45 2.57 10.83 1.96
CA THR A 45 3.94 10.97 2.48
C THR A 45 4.83 9.77 2.20
N HIS A 46 4.30 8.70 1.60
CA HIS A 46 5.06 7.47 1.37
C HIS A 46 6.06 7.65 0.23
N ASN A 47 7.35 7.57 0.54
CA ASN A 47 8.42 7.84 -0.42
C ASN A 47 8.47 6.85 -1.58
N GLY A 48 8.22 5.58 -1.31
CA GLY A 48 8.13 4.56 -2.36
C GLY A 48 7.02 4.85 -3.35
N MET A 49 5.86 5.24 -2.86
CA MET A 49 4.73 5.62 -3.71
C MET A 49 5.01 6.89 -4.51
N LYS A 50 5.67 7.88 -3.90
CA LYS A 50 6.10 9.09 -4.63
C LYS A 50 7.00 8.71 -5.80
N SER A 51 7.94 7.79 -5.60
CA SER A 51 8.81 7.32 -6.66
C SER A 51 8.03 6.65 -7.79
N ILE A 52 7.09 5.77 -7.46
CA ILE A 52 6.28 5.06 -8.46
C ILE A 52 5.42 6.05 -9.25
N VAL A 53 4.68 6.92 -8.57
CA VAL A 53 3.80 7.90 -9.21
C VAL A 53 4.59 8.85 -10.09
N ASN A 54 5.74 9.34 -9.64
CA ASN A 54 6.58 10.27 -10.41
C ASN A 54 7.11 9.61 -11.69
N ILE A 55 7.61 8.39 -11.60
CA ILE A 55 8.22 7.72 -12.75
C ILE A 55 7.16 7.24 -13.74
N LEU A 56 6.02 6.71 -13.27
CA LEU A 56 4.90 6.37 -14.14
C LEU A 56 4.21 7.60 -14.72
N ALA A 57 4.40 8.77 -14.08
CA ALA A 57 3.68 10.01 -14.40
C ALA A 57 2.16 9.82 -14.38
N ASP A 58 1.68 8.94 -13.51
CA ASP A 58 0.26 8.60 -13.41
C ASP A 58 0.00 7.99 -12.02
N ASP A 59 -1.13 8.33 -11.42
CA ASP A 59 -1.55 7.79 -10.13
C ASP A 59 -2.77 6.87 -10.24
N ARG A 60 -3.22 6.59 -11.46
CA ARG A 60 -4.45 5.82 -11.73
C ARG A 60 -4.17 4.32 -11.80
N PHE A 61 -3.74 3.76 -10.69
CA PHE A 61 -3.57 2.32 -10.54
C PHE A 61 -4.08 1.86 -9.18
N PRO A 62 -4.57 0.61 -9.08
CA PRO A 62 -5.03 0.05 -7.81
C PRO A 62 -3.95 0.00 -6.75
N ARG A 63 -4.35 0.23 -5.49
CA ARG A 63 -3.46 0.13 -4.35
C ARG A 63 -4.17 -0.43 -3.15
N VAL A 64 -3.43 -1.18 -2.34
CA VAL A 64 -3.88 -1.68 -1.04
C VAL A 64 -2.96 -1.07 0.01
N ARG A 65 -3.52 -0.25 0.88
CA ARG A 65 -2.79 0.46 1.94
C ARG A 65 -2.97 -0.31 3.24
N VAL A 66 -1.85 -0.72 3.83
CA VAL A 66 -1.84 -1.51 5.07
C VAL A 66 -1.52 -0.60 6.25
N GLY A 67 -2.43 -0.51 7.21
CA GLY A 67 -2.25 0.37 8.35
C GLY A 67 -1.14 -0.08 9.28
N ILE A 68 -0.25 0.83 9.61
CA ILE A 68 0.79 0.64 10.63
C ILE A 68 0.64 1.60 11.81
N GLY A 69 -0.32 2.52 11.75
CA GLY A 69 -0.53 3.52 12.78
C GLY A 69 0.55 4.58 12.81
N LYS A 70 0.40 5.54 13.71
CA LYS A 70 1.36 6.64 13.89
C LYS A 70 2.11 6.50 15.22
N PRO A 71 3.38 6.93 15.26
CA PRO A 71 4.06 7.10 16.55
C PRO A 71 3.41 8.22 17.35
N VAL A 72 3.59 8.19 18.67
CA VAL A 72 3.07 9.23 19.57
C VAL A 72 3.72 10.59 19.29
N TYR A 73 5.01 10.59 18.94
CA TYR A 73 5.77 11.79 18.63
C TYR A 73 6.27 11.77 17.19
N GLU A 74 6.12 12.89 16.46
CA GLU A 74 6.52 13.00 15.06
C GLU A 74 8.01 12.74 14.84
N GLU A 75 8.87 13.13 15.80
CA GLU A 75 10.31 12.89 15.71
C GLU A 75 10.69 11.42 15.68
N ASP A 76 9.79 10.53 16.08
CA ASP A 76 10.01 9.09 16.09
C ASP A 76 9.60 8.39 14.79
N ILE A 77 9.13 9.13 13.78
CA ILE A 77 8.58 8.53 12.55
C ILE A 77 9.58 7.58 11.88
N ILE A 78 10.84 7.99 11.73
CA ILE A 78 11.86 7.15 11.07
C ILE A 78 12.06 5.85 11.85
N ASN A 79 12.25 5.94 13.16
CA ASN A 79 12.42 4.77 14.02
C ASN A 79 11.16 3.90 14.04
N TYR A 80 10.00 4.51 13.97
CA TYR A 80 8.72 3.79 13.92
C TYR A 80 8.59 2.95 12.66
N VAL A 81 8.95 3.50 11.50
CA VAL A 81 8.80 2.81 10.21
C VAL A 81 9.87 1.74 9.99
N ILE A 82 11.13 2.00 10.38
CA ILE A 82 12.26 1.10 10.13
C ILE A 82 12.75 0.34 11.34
N GLY A 83 12.27 0.70 12.54
CA GLY A 83 12.67 0.05 13.78
C GLY A 83 12.02 -1.32 14.00
N PRO A 84 12.41 -2.03 15.07
CA PRO A 84 11.79 -3.31 15.39
C PRO A 84 10.32 -3.13 15.75
N ILE A 85 9.49 -4.13 15.41
CA ILE A 85 8.07 -4.14 15.71
C ILE A 85 7.88 -4.50 17.20
N PRO A 86 7.18 -3.65 17.99
CA PRO A 86 6.82 -4.01 19.35
C PRO A 86 6.00 -5.30 19.38
N GLU A 87 6.26 -6.16 20.36
CA GLU A 87 5.59 -7.47 20.46
C GLU A 87 4.06 -7.33 20.51
N GLU A 88 3.55 -6.31 21.20
CA GLU A 88 2.11 -6.06 21.34
C GLU A 88 1.44 -5.66 20.01
N GLU A 89 2.22 -5.24 19.00
CA GLU A 89 1.69 -4.83 17.70
C GLU A 89 1.73 -5.95 16.65
N VAL A 90 2.47 -7.02 16.89
CA VAL A 90 2.68 -8.10 15.90
C VAL A 90 1.35 -8.72 15.47
N SER A 91 0.47 -9.02 16.41
CA SER A 91 -0.84 -9.61 16.10
C SER A 91 -1.69 -8.71 15.21
N GLY A 92 -1.75 -7.42 15.52
CA GLY A 92 -2.51 -6.44 14.73
C GLY A 92 -1.94 -6.27 13.33
N LEU A 93 -0.61 -6.22 13.20
CA LEU A 93 0.04 -6.15 11.89
C LEU A 93 -0.22 -7.41 11.05
N ASN A 94 -0.18 -8.59 11.67
CA ASN A 94 -0.51 -9.84 10.98
C ASN A 94 -1.97 -9.84 10.50
N GLN A 95 -2.90 -9.32 11.27
CA GLN A 95 -4.29 -9.15 10.84
C GLN A 95 -4.41 -8.24 9.63
N GLY A 96 -3.67 -7.13 9.62
CA GLY A 96 -3.62 -6.21 8.49
C GLY A 96 -3.08 -6.87 7.23
N VAL A 97 -2.01 -7.65 7.36
CA VAL A 97 -1.41 -8.40 6.24
C VAL A 97 -2.40 -9.43 5.69
N GLU A 98 -3.11 -10.16 6.56
CA GLU A 98 -4.13 -11.11 6.13
C GLU A 98 -5.28 -10.42 5.39
N LYS A 99 -5.74 -9.28 5.89
CA LYS A 99 -6.76 -8.48 5.19
C LYS A 99 -6.28 -7.98 3.84
N ALA A 100 -5.02 -7.55 3.75
CA ALA A 100 -4.43 -7.12 2.48
C ALA A 100 -4.39 -8.27 1.48
N LYS A 101 -3.99 -9.45 1.91
CA LYS A 101 -4.01 -10.65 1.08
C LYS A 101 -5.42 -10.95 0.58
N ASP A 102 -6.40 -10.94 1.47
CA ASP A 102 -7.79 -11.21 1.12
C ASP A 102 -8.34 -10.14 0.18
N ALA A 103 -7.95 -8.88 0.36
CA ALA A 103 -8.34 -7.78 -0.52
C ALA A 103 -7.78 -7.98 -1.94
N ILE A 104 -6.53 -8.39 -2.07
CA ILE A 104 -5.91 -8.68 -3.36
C ILE A 104 -6.66 -9.81 -4.07
N VAL A 105 -6.96 -10.90 -3.37
CA VAL A 105 -7.74 -12.02 -3.92
C VAL A 105 -9.12 -11.54 -4.37
N GLU A 106 -9.77 -10.69 -3.58
CA GLU A 106 -11.07 -10.12 -3.95
C GLU A 106 -10.99 -9.26 -5.21
N ILE A 107 -9.95 -8.42 -5.34
CA ILE A 107 -9.73 -7.63 -6.55
C ILE A 107 -9.62 -8.53 -7.77
N LEU A 108 -8.82 -9.59 -7.66
CA LEU A 108 -8.57 -10.52 -8.77
C LEU A 108 -9.81 -11.36 -9.14
N THR A 109 -10.65 -11.67 -8.15
CA THR A 109 -11.79 -12.56 -8.33
C THR A 109 -13.07 -11.81 -8.71
N ASN A 110 -13.36 -10.69 -8.02
CA ASN A 110 -14.63 -9.99 -8.12
C ASN A 110 -14.50 -8.50 -8.49
N GLY A 111 -13.29 -8.02 -8.66
CA GLY A 111 -13.02 -6.63 -9.05
C GLY A 111 -12.79 -5.70 -7.86
N ILE A 112 -12.24 -4.53 -8.17
CA ILE A 112 -11.82 -3.57 -7.15
C ILE A 112 -12.99 -2.94 -6.39
N ASP A 113 -14.13 -2.74 -7.02
CA ASP A 113 -15.29 -2.16 -6.34
C ASP A 113 -15.78 -3.07 -5.22
N SER A 114 -15.81 -4.38 -5.46
CA SER A 114 -16.15 -5.36 -4.44
C SER A 114 -15.15 -5.34 -3.28
N ALA A 115 -13.87 -5.25 -3.58
CA ALA A 115 -12.82 -5.17 -2.55
C ALA A 115 -12.96 -3.89 -1.72
N MET A 116 -13.25 -2.75 -2.36
CA MET A 116 -13.47 -1.49 -1.66
C MET A 116 -14.66 -1.59 -0.71
N ASN A 117 -15.74 -2.23 -1.12
CA ASN A 117 -16.92 -2.41 -0.27
C ASN A 117 -16.64 -3.31 0.93
N LYS A 118 -15.86 -4.37 0.74
CA LYS A 118 -15.61 -5.35 1.81
C LYS A 118 -14.57 -4.92 2.82
N PHE A 119 -13.53 -4.19 2.39
CA PHE A 119 -12.35 -3.96 3.22
C PHE A 119 -12.19 -2.51 3.70
N ASN A 120 -12.84 -1.55 3.09
CA ASN A 120 -12.74 -0.14 3.50
C ASN A 120 -13.60 0.22 4.72
#